data_8c43489db3454ea6712e57597512351a
#
_entry.id   8c43489db3454ea6712e57597512351a
#
_cell.length_a   1.000
_cell.length_b   1.000
_cell.length_c   1.000
_cell.angle_alpha   90.00
_cell.angle_beta   90.00
_cell.angle_gamma   90.00
#
_symmetry.space_group_name_H-M   'P 1'
#
loop_
_entity.id
_entity.type
_entity.pdbx_description
1 polymer ?
#
loop_
_entity_poly.entity_id
_entity_poly.type
_entity_poly.pdbx_seq_one_letter_code
_entity_poly.pdbx_strand_id
1 'polypeptide(L)'
;MCGMAYDEALAERLHERFADDPAVTAKKMFGGLAFLTNGNMTVGVHADELIVRIDPASVAGRPGVRPFEVGGRTMPGWILVAGEMLDDPVLDEWVALARAHVATLPPKK
;
A
#
# COMPACT_ATOMS: atom_id res chain seq x y z
N MET A 1 -20.56 8.12 11.46
CA MET A 1 -20.03 8.15 11.37
C MET A 1 -19.21 8.24 10.83
N CYS A 2 -19.05 8.45 10.74
CA CYS A 2 -18.51 8.51 10.34
C CYS A 2 -17.51 8.80 9.78
N GLY A 3 -17.23 9.14 9.28
CA GLY A 3 -16.12 9.86 8.78
C GLY A 3 -14.78 9.24 8.68
N MET A 4 -14.71 7.96 8.51
CA MET A 4 -13.41 7.33 8.31
C MET A 4 -12.98 7.55 6.87
N ALA A 5 -11.78 8.13 6.69
CA ALA A 5 -11.23 8.38 5.37
C ALA A 5 -10.70 7.12 4.68
N TYR A 6 -10.54 6.03 5.44
CA TYR A 6 -9.99 4.78 4.92
C TYR A 6 -10.57 3.59 5.70
N ASP A 7 -10.42 2.40 5.13
CA ASP A 7 -10.89 1.15 5.75
C ASP A 7 -9.99 0.77 6.92
N GLU A 8 -10.50 0.92 8.13
CA GLU A 8 -9.74 0.60 9.33
C GLU A 8 -9.44 -0.87 9.47
N ALA A 9 -10.32 -1.74 8.99
CA ALA A 9 -10.08 -3.17 9.05
C ALA A 9 -8.87 -3.55 8.19
N LEU A 10 -8.77 -2.96 7.01
CA LEU A 10 -7.60 -3.18 6.15
C LEU A 10 -6.33 -2.62 6.81
N ALA A 11 -6.44 -1.45 7.42
CA ALA A 11 -5.30 -0.84 8.11
C ALA A 11 -4.82 -1.74 9.25
N GLU A 12 -5.72 -2.33 10.03
CA GLU A 12 -5.34 -3.25 11.10
C GLU A 12 -4.65 -4.50 10.56
N ARG A 13 -5.13 -5.03 9.44
CA ARG A 13 -4.50 -6.19 8.82
C ARG A 13 -3.07 -5.88 8.41
N LEU A 14 -2.84 -4.66 7.91
CA LEU A 14 -1.49 -4.23 7.57
C LEU A 14 -0.64 -4.02 8.81
N HIS A 15 -1.18 -3.42 9.86
CA HIS A 15 -0.46 -3.26 11.13
C HIS A 15 0.05 -4.60 11.65
N GLU A 16 -0.78 -5.63 11.57
CA GLU A 16 -0.39 -6.97 12.03
C GLU A 16 0.80 -7.51 11.25
N ARG A 17 0.83 -7.26 9.96
CA ARG A 17 1.90 -7.76 9.09
C ARG A 17 3.22 -7.06 9.29
N PHE A 18 3.17 -5.81 9.77
CA PHE A 18 4.38 -5.02 10.01
C PHE A 18 4.73 -4.88 11.50
N ALA A 19 3.98 -5.54 12.37
CA ALA A 19 4.12 -5.34 13.82
C ALA A 19 5.52 -5.63 14.35
N ASP A 20 6.22 -6.59 13.75
CA ASP A 20 7.53 -7.00 14.19
C ASP A 20 8.68 -6.29 13.46
N ASP A 21 8.35 -5.36 12.58
CA ASP A 21 9.37 -4.68 11.78
C ASP A 21 9.64 -3.27 12.32
N PRO A 22 10.77 -3.07 13.00
CA PRO A 22 11.06 -1.76 13.59
C PRO A 22 11.39 -0.67 12.56
N ALA A 23 11.65 -1.06 11.32
CA ALA A 23 11.90 -0.10 10.25
C ALA A 23 10.62 0.51 9.69
N VAL A 24 9.46 -0.03 10.05
CA VAL A 24 8.18 0.43 9.51
C VAL A 24 7.50 1.40 10.46
N THR A 25 7.04 2.52 9.91
CA THR A 25 6.21 3.48 10.63
C THR A 25 4.92 3.71 9.84
N ALA A 26 3.84 3.98 10.56
CA ALA A 26 2.56 4.30 9.93
C ALA A 26 2.33 5.80 10.03
N LYS A 27 1.83 6.40 8.95
CA LYS A 27 1.62 7.84 8.90
C LYS A 27 0.38 8.15 8.07
N LYS A 28 -0.43 9.07 8.54
CA LYS A 28 -1.61 9.50 7.78
C LYS A 28 -1.17 10.43 6.65
N MET A 29 -1.60 10.11 5.43
CA MET A 29 -1.34 10.97 4.28
C MET A 29 -2.32 10.63 3.16
N PHE A 30 -2.55 11.58 2.26
CA PHE A 30 -3.47 11.41 1.11
C PHE A 30 -4.89 11.06 1.53
N GLY A 31 -5.31 11.47 2.73
CA GLY A 31 -6.62 11.08 3.25
C GLY A 31 -6.73 9.63 3.65
N GLY A 32 -5.59 8.93 3.75
CA GLY A 32 -5.54 7.52 4.14
C GLY A 32 -4.42 7.28 5.14
N LEU A 33 -3.93 6.06 5.15
CA LEU A 33 -2.85 5.65 6.04
C LEU A 33 -1.73 5.01 5.21
N ALA A 34 -0.50 5.44 5.44
CA ALA A 34 0.66 4.91 4.73
C ALA A 34 1.58 4.18 5.70
N PHE A 35 2.19 3.09 5.23
CA PHE A 35 3.20 2.34 5.97
C PHE A 35 4.54 2.56 5.27
N LEU A 36 5.50 3.12 6.00
CA LEU A 36 6.81 3.49 5.44
C LEU A 36 7.90 2.61 6.02
N THR A 37 8.75 2.09 5.15
CA THR A 37 9.92 1.31 5.54
C THR A 37 11.16 2.15 5.31
N ASN A 38 11.87 2.47 6.38
CA ASN A 38 13.06 3.35 6.30
C ASN A 38 12.75 4.67 5.59
N GLY A 39 11.54 5.20 5.82
CA GLY A 39 11.10 6.45 5.21
C GLY A 39 10.49 6.31 3.81
N ASN A 40 10.58 5.15 3.19
CA ASN A 40 9.97 4.90 1.87
C ASN A 40 8.60 4.27 2.05
N MET A 41 7.58 4.85 1.45
CA MET A 41 6.24 4.27 1.53
C MET A 41 6.21 2.92 0.83
N THR A 42 5.74 1.92 1.53
CA THR A 42 5.67 0.55 1.03
C THR A 42 4.26 0.22 0.55
N VAL A 43 3.30 0.38 1.44
CA VAL A 43 1.87 0.17 1.14
C VAL A 43 1.08 1.22 1.88
N GLY A 44 -0.20 1.33 1.54
CA GLY A 44 -1.09 2.23 2.26
C GLY A 44 -2.54 1.86 2.01
N VAL A 45 -3.41 2.54 2.71
CA VAL A 45 -4.85 2.36 2.58
C VAL A 45 -5.45 3.68 2.10
N HIS A 46 -6.22 3.62 1.03
CA HIS A 46 -6.95 4.77 0.52
C HIS A 46 -8.39 4.33 0.30
N ALA A 47 -9.32 4.89 1.06
CA ALA A 47 -10.70 4.41 1.11
C ALA A 47 -10.68 2.91 1.45
N ASP A 48 -11.20 2.05 0.60
CA ASP A 48 -11.20 0.60 0.84
C ASP A 48 -10.16 -0.13 -0.03
N GLU A 49 -9.22 0.60 -0.61
CA GLU A 49 -8.24 0.05 -1.54
C GLU A 49 -6.84 0.07 -0.95
N LEU A 50 -6.02 -0.88 -1.41
CA LEU A 50 -4.62 -0.95 -1.01
C LEU A 50 -3.76 -0.18 -2.01
N ILE A 51 -2.95 0.75 -1.50
CA ILE A 51 -1.93 1.41 -2.30
C ILE A 51 -0.67 0.57 -2.20
N VAL A 52 -0.05 0.24 -3.33
CA VAL A 52 1.16 -0.58 -3.35
C VAL A 52 2.24 0.14 -4.15
N ARG A 53 3.42 0.25 -3.57
CA ARG A 53 4.57 0.81 -4.30
C ARG A 53 5.28 -0.31 -5.04
N ILE A 54 5.11 -0.35 -6.35
CA ILE A 54 5.68 -1.38 -7.20
C ILE A 54 5.65 -0.88 -8.64
N ASP A 55 6.52 -1.43 -9.48
CA ASP A 55 6.50 -1.12 -10.91
C ASP A 55 5.17 -1.61 -11.51
N PRO A 56 4.31 -0.71 -12.02
CA PRO A 56 3.02 -1.13 -12.56
C PRO A 56 3.14 -2.15 -13.68
N ALA A 57 4.22 -2.10 -14.47
CA ALA A 57 4.41 -3.04 -15.58
C ALA A 57 4.60 -4.48 -15.08
N SER A 58 5.15 -4.66 -13.87
CA SER A 58 5.41 -5.99 -13.34
C SER A 58 4.14 -6.71 -12.88
N VAL A 59 3.05 -5.96 -12.71
CA VAL A 59 1.78 -6.50 -12.21
C VAL A 59 0.63 -6.22 -13.17
N ALA A 60 0.93 -5.78 -14.38
CA ALA A 60 -0.10 -5.52 -15.39
C ALA A 60 -0.89 -6.81 -15.64
N GLY A 61 -2.21 -6.68 -15.68
CA GLY A 61 -3.09 -7.84 -15.92
C GLY A 61 -3.51 -8.60 -14.66
N ARG A 62 -3.00 -8.25 -13.49
CA ARG A 62 -3.47 -8.89 -12.26
C ARG A 62 -4.86 -8.36 -11.90
N PRO A 63 -5.74 -9.23 -11.36
CA PRO A 63 -7.10 -8.81 -11.04
C PRO A 63 -7.14 -7.72 -9.99
N GLY A 64 -8.03 -6.75 -10.17
CA GLY A 64 -8.25 -5.70 -9.19
C GLY A 64 -7.21 -4.58 -9.19
N VAL A 65 -6.18 -4.66 -10.03
CA VAL A 65 -5.10 -3.68 -10.08
C VAL A 65 -5.45 -2.55 -11.05
N ARG A 66 -5.21 -1.31 -10.61
CA ARG A 66 -5.36 -0.15 -11.48
C ARG A 66 -4.29 0.89 -11.11
N PRO A 67 -3.98 1.81 -12.03
CA PRO A 67 -3.00 2.85 -11.74
C PRO A 67 -3.45 3.74 -10.59
N PHE A 68 -2.50 4.21 -9.80
CA PHE A 68 -2.78 5.19 -8.76
C PHE A 68 -2.74 6.58 -9.38
N GLU A 69 -3.85 7.29 -9.30
CA GLU A 69 -3.97 8.63 -9.87
C GLU A 69 -4.26 9.65 -8.78
N VAL A 70 -3.58 10.79 -8.86
CA VAL A 70 -3.80 11.90 -7.95
C VAL A 70 -3.94 13.17 -8.80
N GLY A 71 -5.07 13.86 -8.63
CA GLY A 71 -5.31 15.10 -9.36
C GLY A 71 -5.32 14.93 -10.88
N GLY A 72 -5.78 13.79 -11.37
CA GLY A 72 -5.83 13.51 -12.80
C GLY A 72 -4.52 13.03 -13.39
N ARG A 73 -3.50 12.82 -12.56
CA ARG A 73 -2.18 12.37 -13.01
C ARG A 73 -1.89 10.97 -12.47
N THR A 74 -1.41 10.10 -13.34
CA THR A 74 -0.97 8.76 -12.92
C THR A 74 0.37 8.88 -12.20
N MET A 75 0.45 8.23 -11.03
CA MET A 75 1.69 8.20 -10.24
C MET A 75 2.53 7.01 -10.64
N PRO A 76 3.67 7.22 -11.30
CA PRO A 76 4.54 6.09 -11.67
C PRO A 76 5.11 5.41 -10.42
N GLY A 77 5.17 4.08 -10.47
CA GLY A 77 5.66 3.31 -9.35
C GLY A 77 4.61 3.02 -8.28
N TRP A 78 3.34 3.31 -8.55
CA TRP A 78 2.26 3.11 -7.60
C TRP A 78 1.05 2.50 -8.28
N ILE A 79 0.36 1.60 -7.57
CA ILE A 79 -0.89 1.02 -8.03
C ILE A 79 -1.90 0.97 -6.90
N LEU A 80 -3.16 0.77 -7.26
CA LEU A 80 -4.23 0.50 -6.31
C LEU A 80 -4.75 -0.92 -6.55
N VAL A 81 -5.05 -1.62 -5.47
CA VAL A 81 -5.69 -2.93 -5.53
C VAL A 81 -7.05 -2.83 -4.85
N ALA A 82 -8.10 -3.28 -5.55
CA ALA A 82 -9.46 -3.22 -5.02
C ALA A 82 -9.58 -4.02 -3.72
N GLY A 83 -10.23 -3.43 -2.72
CA GLY A 83 -10.36 -4.07 -1.41
C GLY A 83 -11.04 -5.42 -1.45
N GLU A 84 -11.98 -5.61 -2.37
CA GLU A 84 -12.69 -6.87 -2.52
C GLU A 84 -11.79 -8.02 -2.99
N MET A 85 -10.60 -7.71 -3.51
CA MET A 85 -9.63 -8.70 -3.97
C MET A 85 -8.58 -9.03 -2.92
N LEU A 86 -8.71 -8.48 -1.72
CA LEU A 86 -7.65 -8.56 -0.70
C LEU A 86 -7.98 -9.56 0.42
N ASP A 87 -8.18 -10.83 0.06
CA ASP A 87 -8.21 -11.87 1.09
C ASP A 87 -6.79 -12.06 1.63
N ASP A 88 -6.64 -12.80 2.72
CA ASP A 88 -5.37 -12.88 3.42
C ASP A 88 -4.20 -13.34 2.56
N PRO A 89 -4.30 -14.41 1.75
CA PRO A 89 -3.18 -14.80 0.90
C PRO A 89 -2.79 -13.75 -0.12
N VAL A 90 -3.77 -13.05 -0.70
CA VAL A 90 -3.51 -12.01 -1.69
C VAL A 90 -2.88 -10.80 -1.02
N LEU A 91 -3.36 -10.41 0.15
CA LEU A 91 -2.78 -9.29 0.89
C LEU A 91 -1.33 -9.59 1.27
N ASP A 92 -1.06 -10.81 1.73
CA ASP A 92 0.31 -11.22 2.07
C ASP A 92 1.23 -11.12 0.85
N GLU A 93 0.74 -11.54 -0.31
CA GLU A 93 1.51 -11.46 -1.55
C GLU A 93 1.85 -10.01 -1.91
N TRP A 94 0.86 -9.11 -1.83
CA TRP A 94 1.09 -7.71 -2.15
C TRP A 94 2.07 -7.05 -1.19
N VAL A 95 1.95 -7.36 0.10
CA VAL A 95 2.89 -6.85 1.10
C VAL A 95 4.31 -7.35 0.80
N ALA A 96 4.46 -8.63 0.47
CA ALA A 96 5.77 -9.19 0.15
C ALA A 96 6.38 -8.54 -1.09
N LEU A 97 5.57 -8.33 -2.13
CA LEU A 97 6.04 -7.69 -3.36
C LEU A 97 6.48 -6.25 -3.10
N ALA A 98 5.69 -5.52 -2.32
CA ALA A 98 6.03 -4.13 -1.99
C ALA A 98 7.30 -4.05 -1.15
N ARG A 99 7.46 -4.94 -0.19
CA ARG A 99 8.67 -4.97 0.64
C ARG A 99 9.90 -5.27 -0.20
N ALA A 100 9.79 -6.22 -1.12
CA ALA A 100 10.90 -6.55 -2.01
C ALA A 100 11.28 -5.37 -2.89
N HIS A 101 10.29 -4.64 -3.41
CA HIS A 101 10.54 -3.47 -4.23
C HIS A 101 11.23 -2.37 -3.43
N VAL A 102 10.70 -2.06 -2.25
CA VAL A 102 11.25 -1.00 -1.40
C VAL A 102 12.65 -1.34 -0.91
N ALA A 103 12.94 -2.63 -0.73
CA ALA A 103 14.28 -3.06 -0.30
C ALA A 103 15.36 -2.71 -1.33
N THR A 104 14.99 -2.46 -2.59
CA THR A 104 15.95 -2.02 -3.61
C THR A 104 16.20 -0.52 -3.59
N LEU A 105 15.44 0.22 -2.78
CA LEU A 105 15.53 1.68 -2.72
C LEU A 105 16.42 2.11 -1.55
N PRO A 106 17.17 3.22 -1.71
CA PRO A 106 17.95 3.73 -0.58
C PRO A 106 17.01 4.25 0.52
N PRO A 107 17.42 4.13 1.78
CA PRO A 107 16.61 4.68 2.88
C PRO A 107 16.39 6.17 2.69
N LYS A 108 15.20 6.62 3.03
CA LYS A 108 14.84 8.02 2.91
C LYS A 108 15.01 8.68 4.26
N LYS A 109 15.61 9.84 4.26
CA LYS A 109 15.86 10.60 5.49
C LYS A 109 14.74 11.57 5.80
#